data_642be6b7f223f56c526ae86a14f74f7e
#
_entry.id   642be6b7f223f56c526ae86a14f74f7e
#
_cell.length_a   1.000
_cell.length_b   1.000
_cell.length_c   1.000
_cell.angle_alpha   90.00
_cell.angle_beta   90.00
_cell.angle_gamma   90.00
#
_symmetry.space_group_name_H-M   'P 1'
#
loop_
_entity.id
_entity.type
_entity.pdbx_description
1 polymer ?
#
loop_
_entity_poly.entity_id
_entity_poly.type
_entity_poly.pdbx_seq_one_letter_code
_entity_poly.pdbx_strand_id
1 'polypeptide(L)'
;MKQEQLLDALAAVDDGQLEEVNARRQQKRPRRWGRWVALAACLCLAVGIILWRAPLEQRDPPGITLSEDGVTIPPMEVSLSANEAADMLAFFIYQGRCYVHYEWIDQGDALVGEYLGTATGLIDEWTPQEGYVDLAGSVPGDFYAVNGYDPSFMLCMAYEDGQVSTYVCNSGITLKYGRELFEDRLHLSENLVSASWETRESWYHSQGEVHPFQSEEALSDFLAAIDEAEFLPSDQVQPSLVDLEEYHFYLELTNGTTVHLRLSEGGYVRYQGLWDVCVQIPPEIYQALCAQFAP
;
A
#
# COMPACT_ATOMS: atom_id res chain seq x y z
N MET A 1 32.24 18.53 -21.35
CA MET A 1 33.01 19.63 -21.99
C MET A 1 33.66 20.41 -20.89
N LYS A 2 35.00 20.58 -20.98
CA LYS A 2 35.73 21.29 -19.92
C LYS A 2 35.48 22.80 -20.08
N GLN A 3 35.38 23.52 -18.99
CA GLN A 3 35.08 24.95 -18.91
C GLN A 3 36.02 25.82 -19.76
N GLU A 4 37.27 25.39 -19.96
CA GLU A 4 38.26 26.01 -20.83
C GLU A 4 37.91 25.99 -22.32
N GLN A 5 37.23 24.93 -22.79
CA GLN A 5 36.79 24.84 -24.20
C GLN A 5 35.63 25.78 -24.55
N LEU A 6 34.87 26.18 -23.53
CA LEU A 6 33.79 27.15 -23.70
C LEU A 6 34.31 28.57 -23.76
N LEU A 7 35.35 28.90 -23.00
CA LEU A 7 36.02 30.20 -23.02
C LEU A 7 36.79 30.44 -24.31
N ASP A 8 37.44 29.44 -24.86
CA ASP A 8 38.14 29.51 -26.15
C ASP A 8 37.16 29.70 -27.32
N ALA A 9 35.97 29.08 -27.26
CA ALA A 9 34.94 29.24 -28.26
C ALA A 9 34.30 30.63 -28.21
N LEU A 10 34.22 31.27 -27.04
CA LEU A 10 33.72 32.67 -26.89
C LEU A 10 34.73 33.72 -27.34
N ALA A 11 36.04 33.43 -27.16
CA ALA A 11 37.11 34.33 -27.61
C ALA A 11 37.33 34.33 -29.14
N ALA A 12 36.78 33.35 -29.86
CA ALA A 12 36.89 33.22 -31.31
C ALA A 12 35.74 33.91 -32.08
N VAL A 13 34.83 34.58 -31.40
CA VAL A 13 33.74 35.35 -32.04
C VAL A 13 34.30 36.68 -32.55
N ASP A 14 34.41 36.84 -33.88
CA ASP A 14 34.89 38.04 -34.52
C ASP A 14 33.90 39.19 -34.35
N ASP A 15 34.41 40.37 -33.92
CA ASP A 15 33.63 41.60 -33.73
C ASP A 15 32.82 42.00 -34.98
N GLY A 16 33.29 41.65 -36.17
CA GLY A 16 32.59 41.85 -37.42
C GLY A 16 31.26 41.14 -37.57
N GLN A 17 31.14 39.94 -36.93
CA GLN A 17 29.88 39.19 -36.92
C GLN A 17 28.83 39.79 -35.96
N LEU A 18 29.26 40.44 -34.90
CA LEU A 18 28.39 41.15 -33.95
C LEU A 18 27.82 42.41 -34.57
N GLU A 19 28.56 43.14 -35.39
CA GLU A 19 28.09 44.32 -36.11
C GLU A 19 27.04 43.96 -37.19
N GLU A 20 27.23 42.84 -37.90
CA GLU A 20 26.28 42.38 -38.92
C GLU A 20 24.92 41.97 -38.33
N VAL A 21 24.92 41.34 -37.14
CA VAL A 21 23.70 40.98 -36.41
C VAL A 21 22.97 42.21 -35.87
N ASN A 22 23.70 43.25 -35.42
CA ASN A 22 23.14 44.51 -34.96
C ASN A 22 22.56 45.35 -36.11
N ALA A 23 23.19 45.34 -37.27
CA ALA A 23 22.68 46.04 -38.46
C ALA A 23 21.36 45.45 -38.98
N ARG A 24 21.20 44.13 -38.91
CA ARG A 24 19.93 43.45 -39.25
C ARG A 24 18.81 43.71 -38.25
N ARG A 25 19.11 44.00 -36.97
CA ARG A 25 18.11 44.36 -35.95
C ARG A 25 17.51 45.79 -36.14
N GLN A 26 18.19 46.66 -36.83
CA GLN A 26 17.72 48.06 -37.02
C GLN A 26 16.81 48.25 -38.22
N GLN A 27 16.53 47.27 -39.06
CA GLN A 27 15.54 47.37 -40.13
C GLN A 27 14.12 47.37 -39.55
N LYS A 28 13.57 48.57 -39.38
CA LYS A 28 12.20 48.80 -38.90
C LYS A 28 11.19 48.24 -39.90
N ARG A 29 10.51 47.16 -39.52
CA ARG A 29 9.30 46.66 -40.19
C ARG A 29 8.08 47.54 -39.84
N PRO A 30 7.12 47.77 -40.77
CA PRO A 30 6.01 48.70 -40.55
C PRO A 30 5.04 48.20 -39.47
N ARG A 31 4.65 49.14 -38.62
CA ARG A 31 3.97 49.08 -37.31
C ARG A 31 2.46 48.77 -37.37
N ARG A 32 1.97 47.87 -38.19
CA ARG A 32 0.52 47.55 -38.20
C ARG A 32 0.15 46.15 -37.65
N TRP A 33 1.06 45.23 -37.50
CA TRP A 33 0.78 43.87 -36.97
C TRP A 33 1.06 43.70 -35.46
N GLY A 34 1.76 44.65 -34.82
CA GLY A 34 2.14 44.57 -33.41
C GLY A 34 0.95 44.56 -32.42
N ARG A 35 -0.20 45.12 -32.82
CA ARG A 35 -1.37 45.19 -31.93
C ARG A 35 -2.09 43.83 -31.78
N TRP A 36 -2.13 43.04 -32.84
CA TRP A 36 -2.76 41.73 -32.83
C TRP A 36 -1.86 40.67 -32.19
N VAL A 37 -0.54 40.79 -32.36
CA VAL A 37 0.44 39.89 -31.71
C VAL A 37 0.51 40.14 -30.20
N ALA A 38 0.40 41.42 -29.77
CA ALA A 38 0.36 41.73 -28.32
C ALA A 38 -0.92 41.22 -27.66
N LEU A 39 -2.08 41.29 -28.34
CA LEU A 39 -3.33 40.71 -27.80
C LEU A 39 -3.28 39.18 -27.70
N ALA A 40 -2.71 38.49 -28.70
CA ALA A 40 -2.53 37.05 -28.66
C ALA A 40 -1.56 36.61 -27.54
N ALA A 41 -0.45 37.32 -27.35
CA ALA A 41 0.50 37.06 -26.26
C ALA A 41 -0.11 37.28 -24.87
N CYS A 42 -0.93 38.33 -24.69
CA CYS A 42 -1.64 38.57 -23.44
C CYS A 42 -2.71 37.50 -23.14
N LEU A 43 -3.40 37.01 -24.19
CA LEU A 43 -4.37 35.89 -24.04
C LEU A 43 -3.67 34.58 -23.69
N CYS A 44 -2.56 34.26 -24.33
CA CYS A 44 -1.77 33.06 -23.99
C CYS A 44 -1.18 33.14 -22.59
N LEU A 45 -0.72 34.31 -22.12
CA LEU A 45 -0.26 34.52 -20.77
C LEU A 45 -1.41 34.42 -19.73
N ALA A 46 -2.58 34.98 -20.04
CA ALA A 46 -3.74 34.91 -19.17
C ALA A 46 -4.25 33.45 -19.05
N VAL A 47 -4.34 32.72 -20.17
CA VAL A 47 -4.70 31.29 -20.17
C VAL A 47 -3.62 30.45 -19.48
N GLY A 48 -2.35 30.74 -19.71
CA GLY A 48 -1.24 30.07 -19.02
C GLY A 48 -1.25 30.31 -17.51
N ILE A 49 -1.58 31.54 -17.05
CA ILE A 49 -1.71 31.86 -15.62
C ILE A 49 -2.95 31.21 -15.01
N ILE A 50 -4.06 31.11 -15.75
CA ILE A 50 -5.28 30.42 -15.30
C ILE A 50 -5.04 28.92 -15.21
N LEU A 51 -4.35 28.32 -16.18
CA LEU A 51 -3.98 26.92 -16.15
C LEU A 51 -2.90 26.62 -15.07
N TRP A 52 -2.01 27.58 -14.80
CA TRP A 52 -1.00 27.44 -13.74
C TRP A 52 -1.55 27.74 -12.33
N ARG A 53 -2.65 28.48 -12.24
CA ARG A 53 -3.38 28.73 -10.99
C ARG A 53 -4.63 27.85 -10.83
N ALA A 54 -5.01 27.06 -11.84
CA ALA A 54 -5.91 25.96 -11.59
C ALA A 54 -5.20 25.11 -10.52
N PRO A 55 -5.72 25.00 -9.30
CA PRO A 55 -5.20 24.00 -8.40
C PRO A 55 -5.28 22.70 -9.22
N LEU A 56 -4.14 22.04 -9.43
CA LEU A 56 -4.14 20.61 -9.60
C LEU A 56 -4.90 20.17 -8.35
N GLU A 57 -6.18 19.87 -8.49
CA GLU A 57 -6.88 19.11 -7.47
C GLU A 57 -6.01 17.86 -7.33
N GLN A 58 -5.10 17.90 -6.36
CA GLN A 58 -4.67 16.67 -5.73
C GLN A 58 -5.99 16.07 -5.26
N ARG A 59 -6.55 15.18 -6.07
CA ARG A 59 -7.55 14.25 -5.57
C ARG A 59 -6.80 13.48 -4.51
N ASP A 60 -7.10 13.79 -3.26
CA ASP A 60 -6.75 12.87 -2.21
C ASP A 60 -7.24 11.48 -2.67
N PRO A 61 -6.39 10.46 -2.56
CA PRO A 61 -6.80 9.11 -2.93
C PRO A 61 -8.14 8.85 -2.25
N PRO A 62 -9.09 8.17 -2.92
CA PRO A 62 -10.39 7.89 -2.35
C PRO A 62 -10.16 7.20 -1.00
N GLY A 63 -10.59 7.86 0.08
CA GLY A 63 -10.49 7.33 1.43
C GLY A 63 -11.44 6.15 1.64
N ILE A 64 -11.26 5.42 2.72
CA ILE A 64 -12.19 4.38 3.16
C ILE A 64 -13.56 4.98 3.37
N THR A 65 -14.59 4.31 2.88
CA THR A 65 -15.98 4.76 3.00
C THR A 65 -16.84 3.72 3.70
N LEU A 66 -17.68 4.18 4.63
CA LEU A 66 -18.67 3.36 5.30
C LEU A 66 -20.05 3.58 4.65
N SER A 67 -20.74 2.49 4.32
CA SER A 67 -22.08 2.49 3.74
C SER A 67 -22.95 1.39 4.38
N GLU A 68 -24.21 1.26 3.93
CA GLU A 68 -25.09 0.15 4.36
C GLU A 68 -24.58 -1.24 3.92
N ASP A 69 -23.76 -1.27 2.87
CA ASP A 69 -23.16 -2.50 2.33
C ASP A 69 -21.85 -2.88 3.07
N GLY A 70 -21.37 -2.04 3.98
CA GLY A 70 -20.14 -2.24 4.75
C GLY A 70 -19.09 -1.18 4.47
N VAL A 71 -17.84 -1.50 4.84
CA VAL A 71 -16.67 -0.65 4.63
C VAL A 71 -16.04 -0.96 3.29
N THR A 72 -15.95 0.04 2.42
CA THR A 72 -15.27 -0.06 1.14
C THR A 72 -13.85 0.47 1.26
N ILE A 73 -12.88 -0.37 0.97
CA ILE A 73 -11.45 -0.06 0.90
C ILE A 73 -11.14 0.21 -0.57
N PRO A 74 -10.69 1.41 -0.94
CA PRO A 74 -10.42 1.73 -2.34
C PRO A 74 -9.27 0.88 -2.89
N PRO A 75 -9.16 0.74 -4.22
CA PRO A 75 -7.98 0.16 -4.83
C PRO A 75 -6.72 0.91 -4.38
N MET A 76 -5.66 0.17 -4.08
CA MET A 76 -4.38 0.78 -3.75
C MET A 76 -3.79 1.44 -4.99
N GLU A 77 -3.61 2.76 -4.96
CA GLU A 77 -2.90 3.50 -5.99
C GLU A 77 -1.44 3.62 -5.59
N VAL A 78 -0.55 3.11 -6.41
CA VAL A 78 0.89 3.30 -6.22
C VAL A 78 1.22 4.71 -6.72
N SER A 79 1.17 5.69 -5.82
CA SER A 79 1.54 7.07 -6.10
C SER A 79 3.02 7.26 -5.78
N LEU A 80 3.83 7.37 -6.83
CA LEU A 80 5.26 7.68 -6.68
C LEU A 80 5.43 9.19 -6.72
N SER A 81 5.31 9.87 -5.59
CA SER A 81 5.71 11.27 -5.50
C SER A 81 7.25 11.33 -5.44
N ALA A 82 7.86 11.97 -6.43
CA ALA A 82 9.32 12.09 -6.58
C ALA A 82 10.04 12.82 -5.42
N ASN A 83 9.35 13.18 -4.34
CA ASN A 83 9.86 14.01 -3.25
C ASN A 83 9.73 13.41 -1.85
N GLU A 84 9.18 12.22 -1.70
CA GLU A 84 9.07 11.55 -0.41
C GLU A 84 9.87 10.26 -0.43
N ALA A 85 10.94 10.23 0.35
CA ALA A 85 11.62 8.99 0.69
C ALA A 85 10.69 8.20 1.62
N ALA A 86 9.82 7.38 1.04
CA ALA A 86 9.04 6.41 1.78
C ALA A 86 9.78 5.06 1.75
N ASP A 87 9.79 4.35 2.87
CA ASP A 87 10.18 2.95 2.89
C ASP A 87 9.25 2.20 1.94
N MET A 88 9.80 1.72 0.83
CA MET A 88 9.00 1.08 -0.20
C MET A 88 8.55 -0.30 0.28
N LEU A 89 7.23 -0.51 0.31
CA LEU A 89 6.67 -1.83 0.56
C LEU A 89 7.09 -2.79 -0.57
N ALA A 90 7.37 -4.03 -0.20
CA ALA A 90 7.54 -5.09 -1.18
C ALA A 90 6.18 -5.40 -1.81
N PHE A 91 6.01 -5.14 -3.10
CA PHE A 91 4.75 -5.33 -3.82
C PHE A 91 4.98 -5.69 -5.29
N PHE A 92 3.93 -6.19 -5.92
CA PHE A 92 3.82 -6.30 -7.37
C PHE A 92 2.37 -6.12 -7.83
N ILE A 93 2.19 -5.87 -9.14
CA ILE A 93 0.89 -5.64 -9.75
C ILE A 93 0.55 -6.80 -10.67
N TYR A 94 -0.64 -7.37 -10.48
CA TYR A 94 -1.17 -8.42 -11.33
C TYR A 94 -2.67 -8.22 -11.55
N GLN A 95 -3.14 -8.26 -12.79
CA GLN A 95 -4.52 -8.03 -13.21
C GLN A 95 -5.11 -6.72 -12.66
N GLY A 96 -4.30 -5.65 -12.68
CA GLY A 96 -4.68 -4.33 -12.18
C GLY A 96 -4.84 -4.25 -10.66
N ARG A 97 -4.39 -5.24 -9.90
CA ARG A 97 -4.43 -5.30 -8.43
C ARG A 97 -3.03 -5.22 -7.87
N CYS A 98 -2.88 -4.50 -6.76
CA CYS A 98 -1.62 -4.42 -6.02
C CYS A 98 -1.60 -5.47 -4.92
N TYR A 99 -0.59 -6.34 -4.96
CA TYR A 99 -0.34 -7.37 -3.95
C TYR A 99 0.85 -6.94 -3.12
N VAL A 100 0.64 -6.80 -1.82
CA VAL A 100 1.66 -6.33 -0.86
C VAL A 100 2.15 -7.52 -0.06
N HIS A 101 3.47 -7.56 0.19
CA HIS A 101 4.09 -8.61 1.00
C HIS A 101 3.42 -8.70 2.37
N TYR A 102 3.14 -9.93 2.78
CA TYR A 102 2.50 -10.21 4.06
C TYR A 102 3.45 -10.92 5.03
N GLU A 103 3.95 -12.10 4.66
CA GLU A 103 4.84 -12.89 5.51
C GLU A 103 5.83 -13.76 4.73
N TRP A 104 6.85 -14.22 5.45
CA TRP A 104 7.80 -15.23 4.98
C TRP A 104 7.49 -16.56 5.66
N ILE A 105 7.43 -17.63 4.88
CA ILE A 105 7.12 -18.97 5.36
C ILE A 105 8.30 -19.88 5.02
N ASP A 106 8.90 -20.45 6.05
CA ASP A 106 9.94 -21.46 5.89
C ASP A 106 9.31 -22.80 5.48
N GLN A 107 9.91 -23.49 4.50
CA GLN A 107 9.41 -24.75 3.96
C GLN A 107 7.97 -24.67 3.43
N GLY A 108 7.65 -23.56 2.74
CA GLY A 108 6.34 -23.24 2.21
C GLY A 108 5.99 -23.90 0.87
N ASP A 109 6.75 -24.91 0.39
CA ASP A 109 6.55 -25.52 -0.94
C ASP A 109 5.14 -26.02 -1.19
N ALA A 110 4.45 -26.49 -0.13
CA ALA A 110 3.08 -26.98 -0.21
C ALA A 110 2.05 -25.88 -0.56
N LEU A 111 2.39 -24.60 -0.33
CA LEU A 111 1.56 -23.45 -0.66
C LEU A 111 1.63 -23.10 -2.15
N VAL A 112 2.71 -23.48 -2.85
CA VAL A 112 2.95 -23.07 -4.21
C VAL A 112 2.01 -23.80 -5.16
N GLY A 113 1.14 -23.04 -5.81
CA GLY A 113 0.16 -23.54 -6.77
C GLY A 113 0.58 -23.30 -8.24
N GLU A 114 -0.38 -22.90 -9.07
CA GLU A 114 -0.15 -22.63 -10.50
C GLU A 114 0.74 -21.40 -10.68
N TYR A 115 1.71 -21.49 -11.60
CA TYR A 115 2.51 -20.36 -12.06
C TYR A 115 1.63 -19.34 -12.79
N LEU A 116 1.72 -18.07 -12.40
CA LEU A 116 0.90 -17.00 -12.94
C LEU A 116 1.68 -15.97 -13.76
N GLY A 117 2.97 -15.80 -13.48
CA GLY A 117 3.81 -14.85 -14.21
C GLY A 117 5.10 -14.52 -13.49
N THR A 118 5.85 -13.56 -14.07
CA THR A 118 7.10 -13.07 -13.52
C THR A 118 6.99 -11.55 -13.33
N ALA A 119 7.19 -11.08 -12.11
CA ALA A 119 7.28 -9.65 -11.80
C ALA A 119 8.67 -9.14 -12.18
N THR A 120 8.74 -7.95 -12.78
CA THR A 120 9.97 -7.39 -13.33
C THR A 120 10.80 -6.58 -12.34
N GLY A 121 10.22 -6.15 -11.21
CA GLY A 121 10.92 -5.33 -10.22
C GLY A 121 11.35 -3.96 -10.75
N LEU A 122 10.67 -3.42 -11.76
CA LEU A 122 11.03 -2.15 -12.41
C LEU A 122 10.32 -0.92 -11.82
N ILE A 123 9.38 -1.12 -10.91
CA ILE A 123 8.69 -0.04 -10.22
C ILE A 123 9.45 0.23 -8.94
N ASP A 124 9.97 1.44 -8.81
CA ASP A 124 10.60 1.94 -7.61
C ASP A 124 10.11 3.36 -7.31
N GLU A 125 10.50 3.93 -6.18
CA GLU A 125 10.13 5.28 -5.74
C GLU A 125 10.53 6.41 -6.71
N TRP A 126 11.41 6.12 -7.65
CA TRP A 126 11.92 7.06 -8.64
C TRP A 126 11.28 6.90 -10.03
N THR A 127 10.49 5.85 -10.22
CA THR A 127 9.87 5.54 -11.51
C THR A 127 8.52 6.22 -11.63
N PRO A 128 8.36 7.28 -12.47
CA PRO A 128 7.06 7.89 -12.72
C PRO A 128 6.09 6.87 -13.32
N GLN A 129 4.90 6.75 -12.74
CA GLN A 129 3.86 5.83 -13.21
C GLN A 129 2.64 6.61 -13.70
N GLU A 130 2.16 6.29 -14.90
CA GLU A 130 0.86 6.71 -15.42
C GLU A 130 -0.10 5.52 -15.39
N GLY A 131 -0.48 5.07 -14.18
CA GLY A 131 -1.35 3.92 -13.97
C GLY A 131 -0.59 2.63 -13.62
N TYR A 132 -1.35 1.53 -13.46
CA TYR A 132 -0.79 0.22 -13.15
C TYR A 132 -0.14 -0.41 -14.38
N VAL A 133 1.04 -1.01 -14.15
CA VAL A 133 1.74 -1.83 -15.15
C VAL A 133 1.72 -3.27 -14.64
N ASP A 134 0.93 -4.12 -15.28
CA ASP A 134 0.88 -5.54 -14.94
C ASP A 134 2.26 -6.19 -15.05
N LEU A 135 2.51 -7.16 -14.17
CA LEU A 135 3.76 -7.90 -14.03
C LEU A 135 4.95 -7.00 -13.66
N ALA A 136 4.70 -5.85 -13.06
CA ALA A 136 5.72 -4.97 -12.53
C ALA A 136 5.51 -4.74 -11.02
N GLY A 137 6.59 -4.50 -10.29
CA GLY A 137 6.55 -4.25 -8.86
C GLY A 137 7.88 -3.78 -8.32
N SER A 138 8.00 -3.65 -7.01
CA SER A 138 9.25 -3.36 -6.32
C SER A 138 10.14 -4.61 -6.18
N VAL A 139 9.55 -5.80 -6.29
CA VAL A 139 10.25 -7.09 -6.16
C VAL A 139 10.17 -7.86 -7.48
N PRO A 140 11.30 -8.33 -8.03
CA PRO A 140 11.32 -9.23 -9.18
C PRO A 140 11.17 -10.68 -8.74
N GLY A 141 10.56 -11.50 -9.57
CA GLY A 141 10.51 -12.95 -9.36
C GLY A 141 9.28 -13.60 -9.96
N ASP A 142 9.31 -14.91 -10.01
CA ASP A 142 8.20 -15.72 -10.44
C ASP A 142 7.15 -15.81 -9.33
N PHE A 143 5.88 -15.60 -9.67
CA PHE A 143 4.80 -15.67 -8.71
C PHE A 143 3.73 -16.69 -9.11
N TYR A 144 3.07 -17.20 -8.08
CA TYR A 144 2.19 -18.35 -8.15
C TYR A 144 0.89 -18.08 -7.38
N ALA A 145 -0.18 -18.79 -7.75
CA ALA A 145 -1.35 -18.92 -6.89
C ALA A 145 -0.95 -19.62 -5.58
N VAL A 146 -1.62 -19.29 -4.49
CA VAL A 146 -1.46 -20.01 -3.22
C VAL A 146 -2.52 -21.10 -3.15
N ASN A 147 -2.10 -22.35 -2.95
CA ASN A 147 -3.01 -23.47 -2.83
C ASN A 147 -4.02 -23.25 -1.68
N GLY A 148 -5.31 -23.37 -2.00
CA GLY A 148 -6.40 -23.18 -1.04
C GLY A 148 -6.91 -21.75 -0.92
N TYR A 149 -6.30 -20.77 -1.62
CA TYR A 149 -6.74 -19.38 -1.60
C TYR A 149 -7.15 -18.88 -2.98
N ASP A 150 -8.07 -17.90 -2.99
CA ASP A 150 -8.43 -17.19 -4.21
C ASP A 150 -7.24 -16.35 -4.69
N PRO A 151 -6.79 -16.52 -5.95
CA PRO A 151 -5.70 -15.71 -6.50
C PRO A 151 -5.97 -14.20 -6.48
N SER A 152 -7.23 -13.78 -6.41
CA SER A 152 -7.57 -12.35 -6.27
C SER A 152 -7.28 -11.79 -4.86
N PHE A 153 -7.02 -12.67 -3.89
CA PHE A 153 -6.71 -12.32 -2.52
C PHE A 153 -5.24 -12.57 -2.16
N MET A 154 -4.71 -13.77 -2.43
CA MET A 154 -3.36 -14.15 -1.99
C MET A 154 -2.58 -14.82 -3.11
N LEU A 155 -1.35 -14.35 -3.30
CA LEU A 155 -0.35 -14.91 -4.20
C LEU A 155 0.95 -15.16 -3.45
N CYS A 156 1.88 -15.90 -4.03
CA CYS A 156 3.19 -16.12 -3.43
C CYS A 156 4.32 -16.09 -4.45
N MET A 157 5.53 -15.85 -3.94
CA MET A 157 6.80 -16.07 -4.64
C MET A 157 7.56 -17.19 -3.91
N ALA A 158 8.10 -18.13 -4.68
CA ALA A 158 8.88 -19.26 -4.16
C ALA A 158 10.37 -19.05 -4.41
N TYR A 159 11.24 -19.46 -3.47
CA TYR A 159 12.68 -19.30 -3.53
C TYR A 159 13.39 -20.67 -3.49
N GLU A 160 14.61 -20.73 -4.00
CA GLU A 160 15.39 -21.98 -4.17
C GLU A 160 15.66 -22.71 -2.84
N ASP A 161 15.64 -21.99 -1.70
CA ASP A 161 15.88 -22.54 -0.36
C ASP A 161 14.62 -23.14 0.30
N GLY A 162 13.49 -23.15 -0.44
CA GLY A 162 12.19 -23.62 0.06
C GLY A 162 11.42 -22.55 0.85
N GLN A 163 11.94 -21.34 0.95
CA GLN A 163 11.17 -20.21 1.48
C GLN A 163 10.10 -19.78 0.48
N VAL A 164 8.98 -19.34 1.02
CA VAL A 164 7.89 -18.74 0.26
C VAL A 164 7.52 -17.41 0.89
N SER A 165 7.42 -16.36 0.09
CA SER A 165 6.83 -15.10 0.54
C SER A 165 5.40 -14.98 0.03
N THR A 166 4.46 -14.63 0.91
CA THR A 166 3.07 -14.40 0.55
C THR A 166 2.80 -12.91 0.35
N TYR A 167 1.87 -12.63 -0.56
CA TYR A 167 1.44 -11.29 -0.93
C TYR A 167 -0.07 -11.24 -0.94
N VAL A 168 -0.65 -10.25 -0.29
CA VAL A 168 -2.10 -10.11 -0.17
C VAL A 168 -2.61 -8.86 -0.87
N CYS A 169 -3.79 -8.98 -1.47
CA CYS A 169 -4.54 -7.86 -2.03
C CYS A 169 -5.79 -7.62 -1.18
N ASN A 170 -5.70 -6.64 -0.29
CA ASN A 170 -6.78 -6.22 0.60
C ASN A 170 -7.36 -4.85 0.21
N SER A 171 -7.19 -4.45 -1.05
CA SER A 171 -7.70 -3.18 -1.60
C SER A 171 -8.68 -3.42 -2.74
N GLY A 172 -9.54 -2.44 -3.03
CA GLY A 172 -10.59 -2.60 -4.04
C GLY A 172 -11.69 -3.58 -3.61
N ILE A 173 -11.97 -3.68 -2.30
CA ILE A 173 -12.94 -4.61 -1.72
C ILE A 173 -13.92 -3.88 -0.80
N THR A 174 -15.09 -4.49 -0.60
CA THR A 174 -16.06 -4.06 0.41
C THR A 174 -16.26 -5.21 1.38
N LEU A 175 -16.18 -4.91 2.67
CA LEU A 175 -16.33 -5.88 3.77
C LEU A 175 -17.41 -5.36 4.71
N LYS A 176 -18.39 -6.21 5.02
CA LYS A 176 -19.44 -5.87 5.98
C LYS A 176 -19.24 -6.59 7.31
N TYR A 177 -19.06 -7.90 7.28
CA TYR A 177 -18.89 -8.73 8.45
C TYR A 177 -17.51 -9.38 8.48
N GLY A 178 -17.01 -9.65 9.68
CA GLY A 178 -15.69 -10.27 9.88
C GLY A 178 -15.52 -11.57 9.12
N ARG A 179 -16.57 -12.42 9.03
CA ARG A 179 -16.51 -13.69 8.29
C ARG A 179 -16.08 -13.53 6.83
N GLU A 180 -16.39 -12.39 6.18
CA GLU A 180 -15.98 -12.15 4.79
C GLU A 180 -14.46 -12.05 4.61
N LEU A 181 -13.74 -11.73 5.69
CA LEU A 181 -12.29 -11.75 5.74
C LEU A 181 -11.78 -13.03 6.41
N PHE A 182 -12.24 -13.32 7.62
CA PHE A 182 -11.65 -14.36 8.48
C PHE A 182 -12.01 -15.77 8.00
N GLU A 183 -13.24 -16.00 7.54
CA GLU A 183 -13.65 -17.31 7.03
C GLU A 183 -13.56 -17.41 5.50
N ASP A 184 -14.15 -16.47 4.76
CA ASP A 184 -14.26 -16.60 3.30
C ASP A 184 -12.92 -16.40 2.57
N ARG A 185 -11.98 -15.64 3.16
CA ARG A 185 -10.67 -15.34 2.55
C ARG A 185 -9.51 -16.02 3.25
N LEU A 186 -9.47 -15.98 4.58
CA LEU A 186 -8.37 -16.52 5.38
C LEU A 186 -8.59 -17.98 5.77
N HIS A 187 -9.83 -18.51 5.68
CA HIS A 187 -10.22 -19.85 6.07
C HIS A 187 -9.80 -20.19 7.51
N LEU A 188 -9.97 -19.22 8.42
CA LEU A 188 -9.35 -19.22 9.74
C LEU A 188 -9.82 -20.39 10.58
N SER A 189 -11.12 -20.55 10.81
CA SER A 189 -11.65 -21.58 11.72
C SER A 189 -11.37 -23.00 11.22
N GLU A 190 -11.43 -23.20 9.89
CA GLU A 190 -11.22 -24.52 9.29
C GLU A 190 -9.76 -25.00 9.39
N ASN A 191 -8.81 -24.05 9.35
CA ASN A 191 -7.38 -24.37 9.26
C ASN A 191 -6.59 -24.05 10.52
N LEU A 192 -7.20 -23.58 11.59
CA LEU A 192 -6.52 -23.19 12.81
C LEU A 192 -5.84 -24.38 13.51
N VAL A 193 -4.54 -24.26 13.77
CA VAL A 193 -3.72 -25.27 14.47
C VAL A 193 -3.41 -24.84 15.89
N SER A 194 -2.97 -23.60 16.06
CA SER A 194 -2.55 -23.08 17.35
C SER A 194 -2.79 -21.58 17.44
N ALA A 195 -2.85 -21.07 18.67
CA ALA A 195 -2.90 -19.66 18.95
C ALA A 195 -1.82 -19.28 19.96
N SER A 196 -1.25 -18.09 19.77
CA SER A 196 -0.27 -17.51 20.70
C SER A 196 -0.43 -16.00 20.77
N TRP A 197 0.14 -15.40 21.80
CA TRP A 197 0.01 -13.97 22.03
C TRP A 197 1.28 -13.36 22.61
N GLU A 198 1.44 -12.06 22.42
CA GLU A 198 2.44 -11.26 23.11
C GLU A 198 1.90 -9.85 23.40
N THR A 199 2.56 -9.16 24.32
CA THR A 199 2.23 -7.76 24.60
C THR A 199 2.76 -6.84 23.50
N ARG A 200 2.12 -5.66 23.34
CA ARG A 200 2.62 -4.60 22.46
C ARG A 200 4.08 -4.25 22.75
N GLU A 201 4.49 -4.23 24.03
CA GLU A 201 5.86 -3.90 24.42
C GLU A 201 6.86 -4.94 23.91
N SER A 202 6.55 -6.26 24.09
CA SER A 202 7.35 -7.36 23.56
C SER A 202 7.50 -7.26 22.05
N TRP A 203 6.40 -7.05 21.34
CA TRP A 203 6.39 -6.91 19.89
C TRP A 203 7.21 -5.70 19.42
N TYR A 204 6.94 -4.52 19.99
CA TYR A 204 7.58 -3.27 19.59
C TYR A 204 9.11 -3.28 19.80
N HIS A 205 9.57 -3.91 20.87
CA HIS A 205 10.99 -4.03 21.17
C HIS A 205 11.63 -5.34 20.66
N SER A 206 10.90 -6.13 19.88
CA SER A 206 11.35 -7.42 19.34
C SER A 206 11.93 -8.33 20.42
N GLN A 207 11.28 -8.39 21.60
CA GLN A 207 11.73 -9.20 22.73
C GLN A 207 11.42 -10.69 22.51
N GLY A 208 10.42 -11.00 21.67
CA GLY A 208 10.04 -12.38 21.34
C GLY A 208 9.40 -13.14 22.50
N GLU A 209 8.78 -12.42 23.45
CA GLU A 209 8.06 -13.01 24.58
C GLU A 209 6.68 -13.49 24.14
N VAL A 210 6.66 -14.49 23.24
CA VAL A 210 5.43 -15.08 22.70
C VAL A 210 4.97 -16.22 23.61
N HIS A 211 3.72 -16.17 24.03
CA HIS A 211 3.11 -17.14 24.94
C HIS A 211 2.02 -17.95 24.23
N PRO A 212 1.94 -19.28 24.44
CA PRO A 212 0.87 -20.10 23.87
C PRO A 212 -0.48 -19.73 24.49
N PHE A 213 -1.51 -19.69 23.66
CA PHE A 213 -2.89 -19.53 24.12
C PHE A 213 -3.53 -20.92 24.32
N GLN A 214 -4.17 -21.16 25.45
CA GLN A 214 -4.58 -22.52 25.86
C GLN A 214 -6.10 -22.69 26.00
N SER A 215 -6.88 -21.62 26.13
CA SER A 215 -8.33 -21.73 26.35
C SER A 215 -9.08 -21.95 25.04
N GLU A 216 -9.42 -23.20 24.72
CA GLU A 216 -10.22 -23.52 23.54
C GLU A 216 -11.61 -22.85 23.56
N GLU A 217 -12.25 -22.76 24.74
CA GLU A 217 -13.56 -22.11 24.88
C GLU A 217 -13.49 -20.62 24.56
N ALA A 218 -12.55 -19.87 25.18
CA ALA A 218 -12.40 -18.45 24.93
C ALA A 218 -11.97 -18.17 23.47
N LEU A 219 -11.17 -19.06 22.85
CA LEU A 219 -10.79 -18.95 21.45
C LEU A 219 -11.98 -19.16 20.53
N SER A 220 -12.81 -20.19 20.79
CA SER A 220 -14.02 -20.46 20.00
C SER A 220 -15.02 -19.31 20.06
N ASP A 221 -15.25 -18.77 21.27
CA ASP A 221 -16.15 -17.62 21.45
C ASP A 221 -15.62 -16.36 20.75
N PHE A 222 -14.30 -16.16 20.82
CA PHE A 222 -13.65 -15.06 20.11
C PHE A 222 -13.80 -15.18 18.59
N LEU A 223 -13.53 -16.34 18.00
CA LEU A 223 -13.67 -16.57 16.56
C LEU A 223 -15.11 -16.34 16.10
N ALA A 224 -16.10 -16.88 16.84
CA ALA A 224 -17.51 -16.62 16.53
C ALA A 224 -17.87 -15.13 16.60
N ALA A 225 -17.30 -14.40 17.58
CA ALA A 225 -17.58 -12.99 17.76
C ALA A 225 -16.95 -12.13 16.64
N ILE A 226 -15.74 -12.43 16.20
CA ILE A 226 -15.13 -11.67 15.07
C ILE A 226 -15.85 -11.90 13.76
N ASP A 227 -16.41 -13.09 13.53
CA ASP A 227 -17.15 -13.42 12.30
C ASP A 227 -18.45 -12.63 12.17
N GLU A 228 -19.15 -12.44 13.29
CA GLU A 228 -20.43 -11.73 13.33
C GLU A 228 -20.27 -10.21 13.40
N ALA A 229 -19.09 -9.72 13.79
CA ALA A 229 -18.87 -8.29 14.00
C ALA A 229 -18.81 -7.54 12.66
N GLU A 230 -19.37 -6.33 12.64
CA GLU A 230 -19.32 -5.45 11.47
C GLU A 230 -17.96 -4.73 11.40
N PHE A 231 -17.46 -4.53 10.17
CA PHE A 231 -16.27 -3.73 9.94
C PHE A 231 -16.54 -2.24 10.14
N LEU A 232 -15.55 -1.57 10.72
CA LEU A 232 -15.52 -0.13 10.98
C LEU A 232 -14.21 0.45 10.42
N PRO A 233 -14.22 1.69 9.88
CA PRO A 233 -12.98 2.40 9.60
C PRO A 233 -12.22 2.67 10.91
N SER A 234 -10.92 2.33 10.95
CA SER A 234 -10.09 2.47 12.16
C SER A 234 -9.93 3.92 12.62
N ASP A 235 -9.99 4.88 11.71
CA ASP A 235 -9.89 6.32 11.98
C ASP A 235 -11.16 6.90 12.65
N GLN A 236 -12.27 6.17 12.61
CA GLN A 236 -13.52 6.56 13.28
C GLN A 236 -13.61 6.08 14.73
N VAL A 237 -12.67 5.26 15.18
CA VAL A 237 -12.61 4.78 16.57
C VAL A 237 -12.07 5.87 17.49
N GLN A 238 -12.77 6.10 18.62
CA GLN A 238 -12.38 7.07 19.65
C GLN A 238 -12.36 6.43 21.05
N PRO A 239 -11.27 6.55 21.83
CA PRO A 239 -9.98 7.18 21.45
C PRO A 239 -9.28 6.42 20.31
N SER A 240 -8.26 7.05 19.71
CA SER A 240 -7.49 6.42 18.62
C SER A 240 -6.95 5.07 19.05
N LEU A 241 -7.05 4.05 18.17
CA LEU A 241 -6.56 2.70 18.44
C LEU A 241 -5.07 2.64 18.81
N VAL A 242 -4.26 3.62 18.35
CA VAL A 242 -2.84 3.72 18.74
C VAL A 242 -2.62 4.09 20.20
N ASP A 243 -3.60 4.70 20.84
CA ASP A 243 -3.52 5.16 22.24
C ASP A 243 -4.04 4.10 23.24
N LEU A 244 -4.63 3.01 22.74
CA LEU A 244 -5.19 1.93 23.54
C LEU A 244 -4.12 0.89 23.91
N GLU A 245 -4.34 0.18 25.02
CA GLU A 245 -3.61 -1.05 25.31
C GLU A 245 -3.88 -2.07 24.20
N GLU A 246 -2.82 -2.76 23.76
CA GLU A 246 -2.88 -3.67 22.63
C GLU A 246 -2.11 -4.96 22.92
N TYR A 247 -2.68 -6.07 22.50
CA TYR A 247 -2.03 -7.38 22.43
C TYR A 247 -1.89 -7.81 20.97
N HIS A 248 -0.82 -8.50 20.66
CA HIS A 248 -0.62 -9.19 19.38
C HIS A 248 -1.05 -10.63 19.54
N PHE A 249 -1.92 -11.09 18.67
CA PHE A 249 -2.49 -12.43 18.70
C PHE A 249 -2.24 -13.13 17.38
N TYR A 250 -1.61 -14.28 17.45
CA TYR A 250 -1.14 -15.04 16.29
C TYR A 250 -1.93 -16.33 16.20
N LEU A 251 -2.56 -16.57 15.08
CA LEU A 251 -3.36 -17.74 14.77
C LEU A 251 -2.67 -18.49 13.65
N GLU A 252 -1.99 -19.58 13.99
CA GLU A 252 -1.22 -20.40 13.06
C GLU A 252 -2.16 -21.37 12.33
N LEU A 253 -2.03 -21.45 11.01
CA LEU A 253 -2.85 -22.29 10.16
C LEU A 253 -2.11 -23.55 9.70
N THR A 254 -2.87 -24.58 9.31
CA THR A 254 -2.35 -25.89 8.86
C THR A 254 -1.36 -25.81 7.71
N ASN A 255 -1.44 -24.75 6.90
CA ASN A 255 -0.55 -24.50 5.76
C ASN A 255 0.71 -23.71 6.11
N GLY A 256 0.90 -23.37 7.40
CA GLY A 256 2.05 -22.60 7.89
C GLY A 256 1.89 -21.08 7.79
N THR A 257 0.77 -20.56 7.27
CA THR A 257 0.49 -19.13 7.31
C THR A 257 0.03 -18.72 8.71
N THR A 258 0.26 -17.44 9.06
CA THR A 258 -0.12 -16.88 10.36
C THR A 258 -1.08 -15.72 10.18
N VAL A 259 -2.27 -15.82 10.78
CA VAL A 259 -3.18 -14.68 10.86
C VAL A 259 -2.80 -13.85 12.10
N HIS A 260 -2.16 -12.73 11.87
CA HIS A 260 -1.75 -11.81 12.91
C HIS A 260 -2.83 -10.77 13.18
N LEU A 261 -3.38 -10.81 14.38
CA LEU A 261 -4.41 -9.88 14.85
C LEU A 261 -3.84 -8.94 15.92
N ARG A 262 -4.35 -7.73 15.97
CA ARG A 262 -4.13 -6.78 17.05
C ARG A 262 -5.41 -6.59 17.82
N LEU A 263 -5.36 -6.87 19.10
CA LEU A 263 -6.49 -6.81 20.02
C LEU A 263 -6.33 -5.55 20.88
N SER A 264 -7.12 -4.52 20.62
CA SER A 264 -7.06 -3.28 21.40
C SER A 264 -8.17 -3.22 22.45
N GLU A 265 -7.89 -2.49 23.53
CA GLU A 265 -8.87 -2.22 24.58
C GLU A 265 -10.20 -1.74 23.98
N GLY A 266 -11.33 -2.16 24.57
CA GLY A 266 -12.66 -1.89 24.02
C GLY A 266 -13.16 -2.94 23.02
N GLY A 267 -12.37 -4.02 22.79
CA GLY A 267 -12.75 -5.14 21.93
C GLY A 267 -12.51 -4.90 20.46
N TYR A 268 -11.66 -3.96 20.12
CA TYR A 268 -11.30 -3.72 18.71
C TYR A 268 -10.26 -4.73 18.22
N VAL A 269 -10.56 -5.36 17.10
CA VAL A 269 -9.70 -6.37 16.46
C VAL A 269 -9.31 -5.90 15.06
N ARG A 270 -8.00 -5.80 14.82
CA ARG A 270 -7.43 -5.46 13.51
C ARG A 270 -6.61 -6.62 12.97
N TYR A 271 -6.77 -6.91 11.68
CA TYR A 271 -5.89 -7.81 10.96
C TYR A 271 -4.64 -7.06 10.47
N GLN A 272 -3.46 -7.62 10.68
CA GLN A 272 -2.19 -7.00 10.29
C GLN A 272 -2.08 -6.70 8.80
N GLY A 273 -2.70 -7.49 7.94
CA GLY A 273 -2.75 -7.26 6.50
C GLY A 273 -3.75 -6.19 6.07
N LEU A 274 -4.52 -5.58 7.02
CA LEU A 274 -5.58 -4.62 6.71
C LEU A 274 -5.75 -3.60 7.85
N TRP A 275 -4.88 -2.59 7.87
CA TRP A 275 -4.74 -1.64 8.99
C TRP A 275 -5.87 -0.63 9.15
N ASP A 276 -6.49 -0.30 8.05
CA ASP A 276 -7.39 0.86 7.98
C ASP A 276 -8.79 0.55 8.47
N VAL A 277 -9.07 -0.72 8.77
CA VAL A 277 -10.35 -1.18 9.27
C VAL A 277 -10.17 -2.10 10.48
N CYS A 278 -11.21 -2.17 11.30
CA CYS A 278 -11.28 -3.09 12.44
C CYS A 278 -12.70 -3.63 12.57
N VAL A 279 -12.84 -4.71 13.33
CA VAL A 279 -14.12 -5.13 13.86
C VAL A 279 -14.16 -4.86 15.36
N GLN A 280 -15.35 -4.70 15.95
CA GLN A 280 -15.51 -4.58 17.39
C GLN A 280 -16.32 -5.75 17.94
N ILE A 281 -15.70 -6.56 18.79
CA ILE A 281 -16.36 -7.68 19.48
C ILE A 281 -16.98 -7.22 20.81
N PRO A 282 -17.97 -7.96 21.36
CA PRO A 282 -18.54 -7.68 22.66
C PRO A 282 -17.48 -7.57 23.76
N PRO A 283 -17.58 -6.57 24.65
CA PRO A 283 -16.59 -6.35 25.71
C PRO A 283 -16.38 -7.57 26.63
N GLU A 284 -17.42 -8.35 26.88
CA GLU A 284 -17.34 -9.57 27.69
C GLU A 284 -16.49 -10.67 27.04
N ILE A 285 -16.57 -10.81 25.71
CA ILE A 285 -15.72 -11.77 24.95
C ILE A 285 -14.28 -11.30 24.97
N TYR A 286 -14.04 -10.00 24.72
CA TYR A 286 -12.69 -9.44 24.81
C TYR A 286 -12.07 -9.64 26.21
N GLN A 287 -12.82 -9.37 27.28
CA GLN A 287 -12.36 -9.55 28.65
C GLN A 287 -12.08 -11.03 28.97
N ALA A 288 -12.94 -11.94 28.53
CA ALA A 288 -12.75 -13.37 28.72
C ALA A 288 -11.49 -13.88 28.01
N LEU A 289 -11.22 -13.38 26.80
CA LEU A 289 -10.00 -13.69 26.04
C LEU A 289 -8.76 -13.12 26.76
N CYS A 290 -8.76 -11.83 27.10
CA CYS A 290 -7.63 -11.17 27.75
C CYS A 290 -7.33 -11.70 29.15
N ALA A 291 -8.34 -12.24 29.86
CA ALA A 291 -8.13 -12.90 31.13
C ALA A 291 -7.23 -14.16 31.04
N GLN A 292 -7.06 -14.69 29.83
CA GLN A 292 -6.15 -15.81 29.54
C GLN A 292 -4.73 -15.37 29.21
N PHE A 293 -4.49 -14.06 29.00
CA PHE A 293 -3.17 -13.49 28.71
C PHE A 293 -2.36 -13.30 30.00
N ALA A 294 -2.24 -14.37 30.76
CA ALA A 294 -1.36 -14.42 31.93
C ALA A 294 -0.09 -15.20 31.56
N PRO A 295 1.13 -14.62 31.79
CA PRO A 295 2.38 -15.31 31.52
C PRO A 295 2.62 -16.52 32.40
#